data_b597bacffb9a2330075fd3be2e47efe8
#
_entry.id   b597bacffb9a2330075fd3be2e47efe8
#
_cell.length_a   1.000
_cell.length_b   1.000
_cell.length_c   1.000
_cell.angle_alpha   90.00
_cell.angle_beta   90.00
_cell.angle_gamma   90.00
#
_symmetry.space_group_name_H-M   'P 1'
#
loop_
_entity.id
_entity.type
_entity.pdbx_description
1 polymer ?
#
loop_
_entity_poly.entity_id
_entity_poly.type
_entity_poly.pdbx_seq_one_letter_code
_entity_poly.pdbx_strand_id
1 'polypeptide(L)'
;MKIPSTAGLRRPVMAVLLALLMSACSVARPPALTNDDLMALTKSDQLAMYSNQEAISGPITEDEAIARAVKYNLRHRLALMEKALEDDLSDVKSFSMLPKLVAGAGYKVRDNEDASSSESIYTGKQSLEPSKSRQKEETTADLDMTWSILDFGLSYVEAKAQGNKALAAEERRRRAIGDIVRQTRAAYWAAISAEKMRNEVAETLVQANGALAQSREAQQRRLLAPVAALRYQRDLLNLLRQIEQLDNELAKAKAQLAALMNLAPGTEFTLAAAPDGLRKPELAYSLEDLEVLAMIRRPELREESYLARNTVLETRMSILKMFPNASLFGGLHHSSNKFLVNPNWASAGAQVSWNLLNLFSLPSVLKAGDSREAVGELRRQAMRMTVLSQVHVAWHQRLYAQKAFERANEMSSLQTAIDRQVSNAAASKAETQLELVRTKVETLLARRARDLSYAEMQNAQDAIYQAVGMDSIPEKVADLSLQGLATAIAQQGRKNEEGRLYVPALPEKPYAAAETPNVGKPEQDKPAIVGVPLPEPIATGRPVAASHMPPVGGITPVYTPYQAAPVTPVATSLPAGNTYPPMQPAGYQPPMPQPAATAYPVPSVAPAAANANMNPAVHLVRGQPWDSLGSLSAHP
;
A
#
# COMPACT_ATOMS: atom_id res chain seq x y z
N MET A 1 2.15 64.21 -56.24
CA MET A 1 2.75 62.92 -56.03
C MET A 1 1.96 62.22 -54.94
N LYS A 2 1.06 61.27 -55.25
CA LYS A 2 0.16 60.62 -54.31
C LYS A 2 0.91 59.46 -53.67
N ILE A 3 1.06 59.48 -52.37
CA ILE A 3 1.61 58.37 -51.60
C ILE A 3 0.52 57.27 -51.48
N PRO A 4 0.77 56.02 -51.87
CA PRO A 4 -0.24 54.94 -51.78
C PRO A 4 -0.49 54.58 -50.30
N SER A 5 -1.74 54.44 -49.94
CA SER A 5 -2.23 54.12 -48.59
C SER A 5 -1.76 52.67 -48.18
N THR A 6 -1.03 52.59 -47.10
CA THR A 6 -0.50 51.32 -46.51
C THR A 6 -1.59 50.47 -45.80
N ALA A 7 -2.89 50.81 -45.99
CA ALA A 7 -4.00 50.12 -45.32
C ALA A 7 -4.27 48.69 -45.90
N GLY A 8 -3.82 48.41 -47.14
CA GLY A 8 -4.08 47.12 -47.81
C GLY A 8 -3.23 45.95 -47.33
N LEU A 9 -2.03 46.22 -46.76
CA LEU A 9 -1.07 45.18 -46.38
C LEU A 9 -1.24 44.70 -44.94
N ARG A 10 -1.90 45.47 -44.10
CA ARG A 10 -2.08 45.11 -42.65
C ARG A 10 -3.08 43.95 -42.44
N ARG A 11 -4.11 43.84 -43.26
CA ARG A 11 -5.15 42.76 -43.16
C ARG A 11 -4.62 41.36 -43.44
N PRO A 12 -3.84 41.09 -44.52
CA PRO A 12 -3.30 39.75 -44.75
C PRO A 12 -2.22 39.35 -43.76
N VAL A 13 -1.41 40.29 -43.26
CA VAL A 13 -0.38 39.99 -42.22
C VAL A 13 -1.06 39.61 -40.89
N MET A 14 -2.12 40.29 -40.50
CA MET A 14 -2.85 39.99 -39.28
C MET A 14 -3.59 38.64 -39.37
N ALA A 15 -4.12 38.29 -40.56
CA ALA A 15 -4.75 37.00 -40.80
C ALA A 15 -3.71 35.83 -40.76
N VAL A 16 -2.52 36.04 -41.29
CA VAL A 16 -1.41 35.08 -41.22
C VAL A 16 -0.91 34.91 -39.79
N LEU A 17 -0.78 36.01 -39.05
CA LEU A 17 -0.40 35.94 -37.60
C LEU A 17 -1.46 35.21 -36.76
N LEU A 18 -2.74 35.45 -37.03
CA LEU A 18 -3.85 34.76 -36.36
C LEU A 18 -3.89 33.26 -36.71
N ALA A 19 -3.61 32.90 -37.96
CA ALA A 19 -3.51 31.51 -38.41
C ALA A 19 -2.31 30.78 -37.77
N LEU A 20 -1.17 31.47 -37.64
CA LEU A 20 0.01 30.95 -36.93
C LEU A 20 -0.25 30.77 -35.42
N LEU A 21 -0.98 31.68 -34.78
CA LEU A 21 -1.39 31.54 -33.37
C LEU A 21 -2.38 30.40 -33.17
N MET A 22 -3.28 30.16 -34.10
CA MET A 22 -4.23 29.04 -34.03
C MET A 22 -3.56 27.69 -34.26
N SER A 23 -2.53 27.59 -35.08
CA SER A 23 -1.76 26.36 -35.28
C SER A 23 -0.84 26.02 -34.10
N ALA A 24 -0.42 27.03 -33.29
CA ALA A 24 0.38 26.81 -32.08
C ALA A 24 -0.42 26.22 -30.91
N CYS A 25 -1.76 26.26 -30.95
CA CYS A 25 -2.62 25.71 -29.90
C CYS A 25 -2.99 24.23 -30.06
N SER A 26 -2.48 23.53 -31.10
CA SER A 26 -2.67 22.09 -31.19
C SER A 26 -1.72 21.38 -30.22
N VAL A 27 -2.25 20.84 -29.12
CA VAL A 27 -1.50 19.96 -28.24
C VAL A 27 -1.13 18.71 -29.03
N ALA A 28 0.13 18.59 -29.41
CA ALA A 28 0.63 17.37 -30.04
C ALA A 28 0.41 16.21 -29.08
N ARG A 29 -0.32 15.19 -29.52
CA ARG A 29 -0.46 13.96 -28.73
C ARG A 29 0.93 13.35 -28.55
N PRO A 30 1.31 12.97 -27.33
CA PRO A 30 2.61 12.31 -27.13
C PRO A 30 2.65 11.05 -28.02
N PRO A 31 3.78 10.74 -28.65
CA PRO A 31 3.93 9.53 -29.43
C PRO A 31 3.79 8.31 -28.53
N ALA A 32 3.26 7.20 -29.06
CA ALA A 32 3.25 5.93 -28.35
C ALA A 32 4.71 5.47 -28.14
N LEU A 33 4.98 4.82 -27.00
CA LEU A 33 6.30 4.27 -26.70
C LEU A 33 6.69 3.26 -27.77
N THR A 34 7.89 3.42 -28.30
CA THR A 34 8.49 2.48 -29.26
C THR A 34 9.15 1.30 -28.51
N ASN A 35 9.45 0.23 -29.21
CA ASN A 35 10.22 -0.88 -28.64
C ASN A 35 11.62 -0.42 -28.17
N ASP A 36 12.23 0.53 -28.86
CA ASP A 36 13.55 1.05 -28.50
C ASP A 36 13.47 1.88 -27.19
N ASP A 37 12.42 2.67 -27.01
CA ASP A 37 12.15 3.37 -25.75
C ASP A 37 11.96 2.39 -24.59
N LEU A 38 11.18 1.32 -24.82
CA LEU A 38 10.95 0.27 -23.81
C LEU A 38 12.23 -0.51 -23.50
N MET A 39 13.08 -0.78 -24.49
CA MET A 39 14.38 -1.43 -24.26
C MET A 39 15.34 -0.53 -23.49
N ALA A 40 15.37 0.76 -23.79
CA ALA A 40 16.16 1.74 -23.03
C ALA A 40 15.72 1.84 -21.57
N LEU A 41 14.39 1.93 -21.33
CA LEU A 41 13.81 1.90 -19.99
C LEU A 41 14.14 0.60 -19.27
N THR A 42 13.96 -0.56 -19.91
CA THR A 42 14.26 -1.87 -19.32
C THR A 42 15.72 -1.97 -18.88
N LYS A 43 16.66 -1.50 -19.73
CA LYS A 43 18.07 -1.50 -19.38
C LYS A 43 18.39 -0.58 -18.20
N SER A 44 17.79 0.60 -18.18
CA SER A 44 17.91 1.55 -17.05
C SER A 44 17.39 0.93 -15.76
N ASP A 45 16.20 0.34 -15.82
CA ASP A 45 15.54 -0.27 -14.67
C ASP A 45 16.32 -1.47 -14.12
N GLN A 46 16.84 -2.34 -15.01
CA GLN A 46 17.68 -3.48 -14.59
C GLN A 46 18.92 -3.01 -13.84
N LEU A 47 19.59 -1.96 -14.33
CA LEU A 47 20.75 -1.39 -13.63
C LEU A 47 20.35 -0.78 -12.27
N ALA A 48 19.23 -0.08 -12.20
CA ALA A 48 18.75 0.56 -10.97
C ALA A 48 18.26 -0.45 -9.93
N MET A 49 17.58 -1.52 -10.36
CA MET A 49 17.02 -2.55 -9.48
C MET A 49 18.08 -3.25 -8.64
N TYR A 50 19.27 -3.52 -9.22
CA TYR A 50 20.32 -4.31 -8.57
C TYR A 50 21.55 -3.48 -8.18
N SER A 51 21.49 -2.15 -8.34
CA SER A 51 22.60 -1.26 -7.97
C SER A 51 22.81 -1.22 -6.45
N ASN A 52 24.06 -0.99 -6.05
CA ASN A 52 24.46 -0.74 -4.66
C ASN A 52 24.13 -1.86 -3.65
N GLN A 53 24.07 -3.11 -4.11
CA GLN A 53 23.91 -4.24 -3.22
C GLN A 53 25.27 -4.69 -2.66
N GLU A 54 25.34 -4.95 -1.36
CA GLU A 54 26.51 -5.54 -0.74
C GLU A 54 26.69 -6.98 -1.22
N ALA A 55 27.94 -7.35 -1.55
CA ALA A 55 28.27 -8.70 -2.01
C ALA A 55 27.90 -9.77 -0.97
N ILE A 56 27.58 -10.96 -1.45
CA ILE A 56 27.36 -12.13 -0.59
C ILE A 56 28.74 -12.68 -0.23
N SER A 57 29.12 -12.60 1.04
CA SER A 57 30.44 -13.02 1.52
C SER A 57 30.49 -14.43 2.08
N GLY A 58 29.33 -15.06 2.29
CA GLY A 58 29.24 -16.41 2.90
C GLY A 58 27.81 -16.93 2.92
N PRO A 59 27.54 -18.01 3.65
CA PRO A 59 26.21 -18.54 3.81
C PRO A 59 25.28 -17.52 4.50
N ILE A 60 24.16 -17.21 3.86
CA ILE A 60 23.19 -16.21 4.33
C ILE A 60 22.42 -16.77 5.54
N THR A 61 22.42 -16.05 6.65
CA THR A 61 21.60 -16.36 7.83
C THR A 61 20.17 -15.83 7.67
N GLU A 62 19.25 -16.26 8.53
CA GLU A 62 17.87 -15.75 8.54
C GLU A 62 17.84 -14.23 8.73
N ASP A 63 18.57 -13.73 9.73
CA ASP A 63 18.61 -12.29 10.02
C ASP A 63 19.24 -11.49 8.88
N GLU A 64 20.27 -12.03 8.21
CA GLU A 64 20.85 -11.41 7.01
C GLU A 64 19.87 -11.41 5.84
N ALA A 65 19.13 -12.49 5.62
CA ALA A 65 18.11 -12.55 4.57
C ALA A 65 17.03 -11.49 4.80
N ILE A 66 16.58 -11.33 6.06
CA ILE A 66 15.62 -10.29 6.43
C ILE A 66 16.26 -8.89 6.26
N ALA A 67 17.52 -8.69 6.68
CA ALA A 67 18.22 -7.42 6.50
C ALA A 67 18.36 -7.04 5.02
N ARG A 68 18.72 -8.00 4.15
CA ARG A 68 18.75 -7.78 2.68
C ARG A 68 17.37 -7.45 2.13
N ALA A 69 16.34 -8.18 2.54
CA ALA A 69 14.98 -7.92 2.11
C ALA A 69 14.51 -6.52 2.54
N VAL A 70 14.75 -6.12 3.77
CA VAL A 70 14.39 -4.77 4.25
C VAL A 70 15.20 -3.68 3.54
N LYS A 71 16.50 -3.88 3.33
CA LYS A 71 17.38 -2.88 2.72
C LYS A 71 17.15 -2.70 1.23
N TYR A 72 16.92 -3.80 0.49
CA TYR A 72 16.93 -3.80 -0.98
C TYR A 72 15.57 -4.06 -1.62
N ASN A 73 14.55 -4.52 -0.89
CA ASN A 73 13.24 -4.79 -1.45
C ASN A 73 12.58 -3.51 -1.99
N LEU A 74 12.16 -3.55 -3.24
CA LEU A 74 11.60 -2.38 -3.95
C LEU A 74 10.29 -1.88 -3.32
N ARG A 75 9.47 -2.76 -2.72
CA ARG A 75 8.23 -2.36 -2.03
C ARG A 75 8.52 -1.51 -0.79
N HIS A 76 9.55 -1.86 -0.02
CA HIS A 76 9.96 -1.03 1.12
C HIS A 76 10.54 0.31 0.66
N ARG A 77 11.39 0.29 -0.39
CA ARG A 77 11.96 1.52 -0.97
C ARG A 77 10.86 2.44 -1.50
N LEU A 78 9.82 1.89 -2.14
CA LEU A 78 8.65 2.65 -2.57
C LEU A 78 7.94 3.29 -1.37
N ALA A 79 7.60 2.53 -0.34
CA ALA A 79 6.93 3.06 0.86
C ALA A 79 7.76 4.15 1.57
N LEU A 80 9.09 4.03 1.55
CA LEU A 80 10.00 5.05 2.07
C LEU A 80 9.95 6.34 1.23
N MET A 81 9.92 6.22 -0.10
CA MET A 81 9.80 7.37 -1.00
C MET A 81 8.42 8.03 -0.92
N GLU A 82 7.36 7.25 -0.75
CA GLU A 82 6.01 7.78 -0.51
C GLU A 82 5.95 8.61 0.78
N LYS A 83 6.59 8.12 1.85
CA LYS A 83 6.70 8.89 3.11
C LYS A 83 7.50 10.18 2.91
N ALA A 84 8.65 10.12 2.23
CA ALA A 84 9.46 11.30 1.93
C ALA A 84 8.69 12.32 1.07
N LEU A 85 7.92 11.86 0.09
CA LEU A 85 7.05 12.73 -0.72
C LEU A 85 6.01 13.46 0.15
N GLU A 86 5.38 12.77 1.10
CA GLU A 86 4.40 13.41 1.99
C GLU A 86 5.06 14.45 2.93
N ASP A 87 6.31 14.20 3.36
CA ASP A 87 7.11 15.19 4.12
C ASP A 87 7.42 16.42 3.26
N ASP A 88 7.95 16.22 2.04
CA ASP A 88 8.25 17.30 1.09
C ASP A 88 7.00 18.13 0.76
N LEU A 89 5.84 17.47 0.57
CA LEU A 89 4.56 18.15 0.36
C LEU A 89 4.13 18.99 1.59
N SER A 90 4.49 18.54 2.82
CA SER A 90 4.26 19.34 4.03
C SER A 90 5.07 20.63 4.01
N ASP A 91 6.32 20.56 3.58
CA ASP A 91 7.19 21.73 3.44
C ASP A 91 6.67 22.69 2.37
N VAL A 92 6.28 22.18 1.19
CA VAL A 92 5.66 22.99 0.13
C VAL A 92 4.40 23.71 0.64
N LYS A 93 3.55 23.03 1.43
CA LYS A 93 2.36 23.65 2.03
C LYS A 93 2.69 24.73 3.04
N SER A 94 3.81 24.63 3.73
CA SER A 94 4.26 25.65 4.67
C SER A 94 4.59 26.99 3.97
N PHE A 95 5.14 26.94 2.75
CA PHE A 95 5.40 28.16 1.95
C PHE A 95 4.13 28.90 1.54
N SER A 96 2.98 28.23 1.50
CA SER A 96 1.69 28.87 1.20
C SER A 96 1.23 29.85 2.30
N MET A 97 1.88 29.85 3.47
CA MET A 97 1.64 30.84 4.55
C MET A 97 2.32 32.18 4.29
N LEU A 98 3.28 32.25 3.37
CA LEU A 98 4.02 33.46 3.08
C LEU A 98 3.17 34.46 2.29
N PRO A 99 3.46 35.78 2.39
CA PRO A 99 2.86 36.78 1.52
C PRO A 99 3.14 36.46 0.05
N LYS A 100 2.16 36.73 -0.81
CA LYS A 100 2.33 36.64 -2.27
C LYS A 100 3.06 37.90 -2.75
N LEU A 101 4.20 37.72 -3.40
CA LEU A 101 4.95 38.79 -4.05
C LEU A 101 4.88 38.58 -5.56
N VAL A 102 4.28 39.51 -6.27
CA VAL A 102 4.05 39.43 -7.72
C VAL A 102 4.75 40.60 -8.40
N ALA A 103 5.67 40.29 -9.32
CA ALA A 103 6.25 41.32 -10.20
C ALA A 103 5.48 41.29 -11.53
N GLY A 104 4.99 42.45 -11.94
CA GLY A 104 4.26 42.69 -13.18
C GLY A 104 5.01 43.67 -14.07
N ALA A 105 4.99 43.45 -15.38
CA ALA A 105 5.43 44.44 -16.36
C ALA A 105 4.43 44.43 -17.52
N GLY A 106 4.00 45.59 -17.96
CA GLY A 106 3.01 45.77 -19.00
C GLY A 106 3.43 46.80 -20.05
N TYR A 107 3.11 46.54 -21.31
CA TYR A 107 3.18 47.51 -22.39
C TYR A 107 1.82 47.58 -23.07
N LYS A 108 1.23 48.78 -23.05
CA LYS A 108 -0.10 49.02 -23.60
C LYS A 108 0.00 50.00 -24.76
N VAL A 109 -0.63 49.67 -25.86
CA VAL A 109 -0.75 50.55 -27.06
C VAL A 109 -2.22 50.71 -27.42
N ARG A 110 -2.61 51.91 -27.75
CA ARG A 110 -3.92 52.25 -28.34
C ARG A 110 -3.74 52.89 -29.71
N ASP A 111 -4.65 52.64 -30.60
CA ASP A 111 -4.69 53.22 -31.96
C ASP A 111 -5.22 54.67 -31.95
N ASN A 112 -5.97 55.04 -30.91
CA ASN A 112 -6.58 56.37 -30.76
C ASN A 112 -6.13 57.02 -29.43
N GLU A 113 -6.38 58.32 -29.29
CA GLU A 113 -6.15 59.04 -28.04
C GLU A 113 -7.15 58.63 -26.96
N ASP A 114 -6.67 58.44 -25.71
CA ASP A 114 -7.50 58.22 -24.53
C ASP A 114 -7.98 59.59 -24.01
N ALA A 115 -8.95 60.15 -24.69
CA ALA A 115 -9.47 61.48 -24.38
C ALA A 115 -10.93 61.40 -23.91
N SER A 116 -11.30 62.22 -22.96
CA SER A 116 -12.66 62.35 -22.47
C SER A 116 -13.08 63.81 -22.43
N SER A 117 -14.38 64.08 -22.58
CA SER A 117 -15.00 65.35 -22.27
C SER A 117 -15.80 65.20 -20.97
N SER A 118 -16.02 66.31 -20.27
CA SER A 118 -16.82 66.33 -19.05
C SER A 118 -18.13 67.13 -19.31
N GLU A 119 -19.18 66.77 -18.58
CA GLU A 119 -20.45 67.52 -18.58
C GLU A 119 -20.61 68.15 -17.21
N SER A 120 -21.00 69.43 -17.22
CA SER A 120 -21.26 70.20 -16.00
C SER A 120 -22.53 69.69 -15.32
N ILE A 121 -22.44 69.24 -14.07
CA ILE A 121 -23.56 68.79 -13.26
C ILE A 121 -24.65 69.87 -13.10
N TYR A 122 -24.24 71.14 -13.13
CA TYR A 122 -25.14 72.27 -12.89
C TYR A 122 -25.82 72.80 -14.15
N THR A 123 -25.16 72.74 -15.29
CA THR A 123 -25.65 73.37 -16.51
C THR A 123 -26.01 72.39 -17.62
N GLY A 124 -25.67 71.05 -17.43
CA GLY A 124 -25.84 70.03 -18.46
C GLY A 124 -25.05 70.27 -19.75
N LYS A 125 -24.10 71.24 -19.72
CA LYS A 125 -23.27 71.56 -20.88
C LYS A 125 -22.04 70.69 -20.91
N GLN A 126 -21.77 70.04 -22.05
CA GLN A 126 -20.57 69.27 -22.29
C GLN A 126 -19.40 70.19 -22.66
N SER A 127 -18.20 69.84 -22.20
CA SER A 127 -16.95 70.50 -22.59
C SER A 127 -16.72 70.30 -24.11
N LEU A 128 -16.52 71.39 -24.84
CA LEU A 128 -16.27 71.39 -26.27
C LEU A 128 -14.86 70.89 -26.63
N GLU A 129 -13.92 71.00 -25.72
CA GLU A 129 -12.52 70.56 -25.87
C GLU A 129 -12.28 69.28 -25.08
N PRO A 130 -12.07 68.13 -25.73
CA PRO A 130 -11.69 66.90 -25.03
C PRO A 130 -10.27 67.00 -24.48
N SER A 131 -10.10 66.52 -23.27
CA SER A 131 -8.77 66.46 -22.58
C SER A 131 -8.28 65.03 -22.48
N LYS A 132 -6.99 64.84 -22.43
CA LYS A 132 -6.36 63.55 -22.23
C LYS A 132 -5.39 63.58 -21.06
N SER A 133 -5.40 62.49 -20.27
CA SER A 133 -4.51 62.25 -19.13
C SER A 133 -3.66 61.00 -19.28
N ARG A 134 -3.77 60.31 -20.41
CA ARG A 134 -2.99 59.11 -20.73
C ARG A 134 -2.37 59.20 -22.12
N GLN A 135 -1.23 58.57 -22.30
CA GLN A 135 -0.57 58.41 -23.60
C GLN A 135 -1.17 57.22 -24.36
N LYS A 136 -0.95 57.20 -25.69
CA LYS A 136 -1.27 56.04 -26.52
C LYS A 136 -0.42 54.83 -26.18
N GLU A 137 0.78 55.06 -25.75
CA GLU A 137 1.78 54.05 -25.38
C GLU A 137 2.15 54.25 -23.92
N GLU A 138 2.05 53.20 -23.14
CA GLU A 138 2.36 53.22 -21.70
C GLU A 138 3.07 51.92 -21.34
N THR A 139 4.19 52.05 -20.63
CA THR A 139 4.88 50.92 -19.98
C THR A 139 4.64 51.05 -18.49
N THR A 140 4.25 49.93 -17.89
CA THR A 140 4.08 49.81 -16.42
C THR A 140 5.00 48.76 -15.88
N ALA A 141 5.48 48.94 -14.65
CA ALA A 141 6.17 47.93 -13.87
C ALA A 141 5.66 47.98 -12.44
N ASP A 142 5.23 46.89 -11.94
CA ASP A 142 4.58 46.75 -10.64
C ASP A 142 5.26 45.67 -9.83
N LEU A 143 5.44 45.87 -8.54
CA LEU A 143 5.86 44.88 -7.58
C LEU A 143 4.86 44.90 -6.42
N ASP A 144 3.96 43.93 -6.42
CA ASP A 144 2.82 43.87 -5.50
C ASP A 144 3.02 42.78 -4.46
N MET A 145 2.92 43.11 -3.19
CA MET A 145 2.87 42.19 -2.08
C MET A 145 1.45 42.13 -1.54
N THR A 146 0.90 40.94 -1.39
CA THR A 146 -0.42 40.73 -0.77
C THR A 146 -0.31 39.65 0.29
N TRP A 147 -0.76 39.94 1.49
CA TRP A 147 -0.85 38.95 2.58
C TRP A 147 -2.27 38.92 3.15
N SER A 148 -2.91 37.76 3.01
CA SER A 148 -4.25 37.50 3.50
C SER A 148 -4.15 36.76 4.84
N ILE A 149 -4.78 37.28 5.88
CA ILE A 149 -4.81 36.63 7.22
C ILE A 149 -5.61 35.35 7.17
N LEU A 150 -6.69 35.32 6.40
CA LEU A 150 -7.50 34.11 6.22
C LEU A 150 -6.72 33.03 5.46
N ASP A 151 -6.03 33.41 4.37
CA ASP A 151 -5.22 32.45 3.61
C ASP A 151 -4.07 31.90 4.46
N PHE A 152 -3.44 32.74 5.29
CA PHE A 152 -2.45 32.28 6.27
C PHE A 152 -3.03 31.23 7.22
N GLY A 153 -4.20 31.50 7.83
CA GLY A 153 -4.88 30.56 8.73
C GLY A 153 -5.27 29.24 8.05
N LEU A 154 -5.78 29.32 6.82
CA LEU A 154 -6.11 28.16 6.01
C LEU A 154 -4.87 27.33 5.66
N SER A 155 -3.80 27.98 5.20
CA SER A 155 -2.53 27.33 4.84
C SER A 155 -1.88 26.68 6.06
N TYR A 156 -1.96 27.28 7.25
CA TYR A 156 -1.47 26.68 8.49
C TYR A 156 -2.21 25.37 8.81
N VAL A 157 -3.55 25.36 8.71
CA VAL A 157 -4.34 24.14 8.96
C VAL A 157 -4.07 23.10 7.89
N GLU A 158 -3.88 23.52 6.63
CA GLU A 158 -3.55 22.62 5.51
C GLU A 158 -2.17 21.97 5.66
N ALA A 159 -1.15 22.74 6.06
CA ALA A 159 0.18 22.20 6.37
C ALA A 159 0.13 21.17 7.52
N LYS A 160 -0.65 21.47 8.58
CA LYS A 160 -0.88 20.52 9.68
C LYS A 160 -1.60 19.25 9.22
N ALA A 161 -2.57 19.36 8.31
CA ALA A 161 -3.25 18.20 7.71
C ALA A 161 -2.27 17.37 6.87
N GLN A 162 -1.37 18.00 6.13
CA GLN A 162 -0.34 17.33 5.35
C GLN A 162 0.67 16.60 6.25
N GLY A 163 1.09 17.20 7.36
CA GLY A 163 1.92 16.53 8.37
C GLY A 163 1.27 15.26 8.95
N ASN A 164 -0.05 15.25 9.17
CA ASN A 164 -0.76 14.02 9.58
C ASN A 164 -0.71 12.94 8.48
N LYS A 165 -0.72 13.32 7.18
CA LYS A 165 -0.58 12.35 6.06
C LYS A 165 0.81 11.74 6.04
N ALA A 166 1.86 12.53 6.33
CA ALA A 166 3.22 12.02 6.47
C ALA A 166 3.33 10.99 7.61
N LEU A 167 2.70 11.27 8.77
CA LEU A 167 2.62 10.29 9.86
C LEU A 167 1.85 9.03 9.47
N ALA A 168 0.76 9.16 8.71
CA ALA A 168 0.01 8.02 8.19
C ALA A 168 0.85 7.19 7.19
N ALA A 169 1.65 7.84 6.34
CA ALA A 169 2.56 7.16 5.42
C ALA A 169 3.66 6.38 6.17
N GLU A 170 4.16 6.91 7.30
CA GLU A 170 5.09 6.17 8.17
C GLU A 170 4.47 4.88 8.72
N GLU A 171 3.21 4.90 9.15
CA GLU A 171 2.55 3.68 9.62
C GLU A 171 2.33 2.66 8.49
N ARG A 172 2.07 3.13 7.25
CA ARG A 172 2.05 2.24 6.07
C ARG A 172 3.41 1.62 5.80
N ARG A 173 4.49 2.39 5.93
CA ARG A 173 5.87 1.88 5.80
C ARG A 173 6.16 0.80 6.86
N ARG A 174 5.78 1.03 8.12
CA ARG A 174 5.93 0.04 9.21
C ARG A 174 5.20 -1.27 8.88
N ARG A 175 3.97 -1.19 8.37
CA ARG A 175 3.20 -2.36 7.92
C ARG A 175 3.91 -3.09 6.78
N ALA A 176 4.39 -2.37 5.77
CA ALA A 176 5.12 -2.96 4.65
C ALA A 176 6.39 -3.71 5.10
N ILE A 177 7.14 -3.17 6.07
CA ILE A 177 8.29 -3.85 6.68
C ILE A 177 7.86 -5.16 7.35
N GLY A 178 6.81 -5.14 8.17
CA GLY A 178 6.30 -6.34 8.84
C GLY A 178 5.93 -7.44 7.84
N ASP A 179 5.25 -7.08 6.74
CA ASP A 179 4.89 -8.00 5.66
C ASP A 179 6.12 -8.61 4.98
N ILE A 180 7.14 -7.79 4.69
CA ILE A 180 8.39 -8.24 4.05
C ILE A 180 9.14 -9.18 4.98
N VAL A 181 9.28 -8.85 6.27
CA VAL A 181 9.96 -9.70 7.26
C VAL A 181 9.30 -11.07 7.35
N ARG A 182 7.98 -11.11 7.50
CA ARG A 182 7.22 -12.36 7.59
C ARG A 182 7.36 -13.21 6.33
N GLN A 183 7.24 -12.61 5.13
CA GLN A 183 7.39 -13.31 3.86
C GLN A 183 8.82 -13.84 3.67
N THR A 184 9.82 -13.06 4.06
CA THR A 184 11.23 -13.44 3.94
C THR A 184 11.58 -14.60 4.87
N ARG A 185 11.09 -14.57 6.13
CA ARG A 185 11.30 -15.65 7.08
C ARG A 185 10.67 -16.96 6.60
N ALA A 186 9.42 -16.93 6.16
CA ALA A 186 8.75 -18.11 5.60
C ALA A 186 9.49 -18.67 4.37
N ALA A 187 9.93 -17.80 3.45
CA ALA A 187 10.70 -18.20 2.28
C ALA A 187 12.10 -18.73 2.65
N TYR A 188 12.75 -18.18 3.67
CA TYR A 188 14.06 -18.64 4.16
C TYR A 188 13.96 -20.10 4.65
N TRP A 189 12.98 -20.41 5.51
CA TRP A 189 12.80 -21.76 6.04
C TRP A 189 12.41 -22.76 4.96
N ALA A 190 11.62 -22.35 3.97
CA ALA A 190 11.31 -23.15 2.81
C ALA A 190 12.56 -23.43 1.95
N ALA A 191 13.42 -22.42 1.74
CA ALA A 191 14.62 -22.55 0.94
C ALA A 191 15.72 -23.39 1.63
N ILE A 192 15.89 -23.28 2.96
CA ILE A 192 16.87 -24.07 3.72
C ILE A 192 16.47 -25.57 3.72
N SER A 193 15.17 -25.87 3.80
CA SER A 193 14.66 -27.23 3.62
C SER A 193 15.00 -27.76 2.22
N ALA A 194 14.81 -26.92 1.20
CA ALA A 194 15.13 -27.26 -0.19
C ALA A 194 16.62 -27.59 -0.37
N GLU A 195 17.50 -26.76 0.18
CA GLU A 195 18.96 -26.97 0.08
C GLU A 195 19.40 -28.26 0.75
N LYS A 196 18.86 -28.58 1.94
CA LYS A 196 19.16 -29.81 2.67
C LYS A 196 18.71 -31.08 1.96
N MET A 197 17.55 -31.03 1.28
CA MET A 197 16.94 -32.21 0.68
C MET A 197 17.38 -32.46 -0.77
N ARG A 198 18.00 -31.47 -1.43
CA ARG A 198 18.32 -31.52 -2.87
C ARG A 198 19.08 -32.78 -3.29
N ASN A 199 20.14 -33.13 -2.55
CA ASN A 199 20.96 -34.29 -2.90
C ASN A 199 20.20 -35.59 -2.68
N GLU A 200 19.49 -35.75 -1.56
CA GLU A 200 18.69 -36.94 -1.27
C GLU A 200 17.56 -37.15 -2.30
N VAL A 201 16.91 -36.06 -2.75
CA VAL A 201 15.89 -36.11 -3.80
C VAL A 201 16.50 -36.54 -5.12
N ALA A 202 17.65 -35.97 -5.52
CA ALA A 202 18.35 -36.36 -6.76
C ALA A 202 18.77 -37.83 -6.74
N GLU A 203 19.34 -38.33 -5.62
CA GLU A 203 19.70 -39.75 -5.46
C GLU A 203 18.49 -40.65 -5.52
N THR A 204 17.37 -40.29 -4.88
CA THR A 204 16.13 -41.06 -4.89
C THR A 204 15.51 -41.09 -6.29
N LEU A 205 15.58 -40.01 -7.07
CA LEU A 205 15.17 -39.99 -8.48
C LEU A 205 15.98 -40.97 -9.33
N VAL A 206 17.30 -41.01 -9.16
CA VAL A 206 18.16 -41.95 -9.87
C VAL A 206 17.80 -43.42 -9.51
N GLN A 207 17.61 -43.71 -8.23
CA GLN A 207 17.24 -45.03 -7.75
C GLN A 207 15.86 -45.49 -8.29
N ALA A 208 14.87 -44.59 -8.24
CA ALA A 208 13.52 -44.87 -8.74
C ALA A 208 13.50 -45.11 -10.27
N ASN A 209 14.22 -44.31 -11.04
CA ASN A 209 14.38 -44.49 -12.49
C ASN A 209 15.12 -45.80 -12.80
N GLY A 210 16.17 -46.15 -12.05
CA GLY A 210 16.89 -47.41 -12.15
C GLY A 210 15.97 -48.62 -11.89
N ALA A 211 15.18 -48.56 -10.82
CA ALA A 211 14.20 -49.61 -10.50
C ALA A 211 13.13 -49.78 -11.60
N LEU A 212 12.66 -48.65 -12.19
CA LEU A 212 11.72 -48.67 -13.30
C LEU A 212 12.32 -49.33 -14.57
N ALA A 213 13.57 -49.00 -14.90
CA ALA A 213 14.30 -49.58 -16.02
C ALA A 213 14.47 -51.11 -15.83
N GLN A 214 14.92 -51.55 -14.65
CA GLN A 214 15.05 -52.95 -14.30
C GLN A 214 13.72 -53.69 -14.37
N SER A 215 12.62 -53.10 -13.91
CA SER A 215 11.29 -53.69 -14.00
C SER A 215 10.82 -53.89 -15.44
N ARG A 216 11.09 -52.93 -16.34
CA ARG A 216 10.80 -53.05 -17.78
C ARG A 216 11.61 -54.15 -18.43
N GLU A 217 12.90 -54.28 -18.10
CA GLU A 217 13.75 -55.33 -18.58
C GLU A 217 13.29 -56.70 -18.08
N ALA A 218 12.96 -56.83 -16.79
CA ALA A 218 12.43 -58.10 -16.23
C ALA A 218 11.11 -58.50 -16.89
N GLN A 219 10.25 -57.57 -17.26
CA GLN A 219 9.03 -57.81 -18.02
C GLN A 219 9.33 -58.33 -19.44
N GLN A 220 10.24 -57.65 -20.14
CA GLN A 220 10.66 -58.09 -21.51
C GLN A 220 11.25 -59.48 -21.50
N ARG A 221 12.04 -59.82 -20.48
CA ARG A 221 12.63 -61.18 -20.31
C ARG A 221 11.64 -62.18 -19.71
N ARG A 222 10.36 -61.84 -19.50
CA ARG A 222 9.31 -62.68 -18.92
C ARG A 222 9.67 -63.26 -17.54
N LEU A 223 10.45 -62.58 -16.75
CA LEU A 223 10.86 -62.97 -15.40
C LEU A 223 9.78 -62.74 -14.34
N LEU A 224 8.76 -61.96 -14.65
CA LEU A 224 7.64 -61.60 -13.79
C LEU A 224 6.31 -61.83 -14.50
N ALA A 225 5.25 -62.16 -13.74
CA ALA A 225 3.90 -62.17 -14.27
C ALA A 225 3.52 -60.81 -14.85
N PRO A 226 2.93 -60.73 -16.07
CA PRO A 226 2.73 -59.45 -16.77
C PRO A 226 1.96 -58.42 -15.95
N VAL A 227 0.90 -58.82 -15.24
CA VAL A 227 0.08 -57.91 -14.40
C VAL A 227 0.87 -57.42 -13.18
N ALA A 228 1.69 -58.30 -12.58
CA ALA A 228 2.53 -57.89 -11.43
C ALA A 228 3.59 -56.89 -11.86
N ALA A 229 4.25 -57.11 -13.00
CA ALA A 229 5.22 -56.15 -13.55
C ALA A 229 4.58 -54.79 -13.87
N LEU A 230 3.40 -54.78 -14.48
CA LEU A 230 2.69 -53.52 -14.79
C LEU A 230 2.24 -52.78 -13.52
N ARG A 231 1.78 -53.48 -12.49
CA ARG A 231 1.45 -52.85 -11.19
C ARG A 231 2.70 -52.23 -10.54
N TYR A 232 3.81 -52.94 -10.52
CA TYR A 232 5.09 -52.47 -10.01
C TYR A 232 5.56 -51.21 -10.74
N GLN A 233 5.50 -51.19 -12.09
CA GLN A 233 5.85 -50.04 -12.90
C GLN A 233 4.91 -48.83 -12.63
N ARG A 234 3.60 -49.09 -12.50
CA ARG A 234 2.65 -48.02 -12.14
C ARG A 234 2.99 -47.41 -10.78
N ASP A 235 3.30 -48.22 -9.78
CA ASP A 235 3.61 -47.74 -8.44
C ASP A 235 4.92 -46.93 -8.43
N LEU A 236 5.96 -47.38 -9.15
CA LEU A 236 7.19 -46.62 -9.37
C LEU A 236 6.94 -45.27 -10.10
N LEU A 237 6.10 -45.24 -11.12
CA LEU A 237 5.76 -44.01 -11.83
C LEU A 237 5.00 -43.02 -10.93
N ASN A 238 4.15 -43.51 -10.02
CA ASN A 238 3.50 -42.67 -9.03
C ASN A 238 4.49 -42.07 -8.03
N LEU A 239 5.49 -42.84 -7.59
CA LEU A 239 6.56 -42.38 -6.73
C LEU A 239 7.45 -41.34 -7.44
N LEU A 240 7.85 -41.61 -8.70
CA LEU A 240 8.60 -40.67 -9.53
C LEU A 240 7.88 -39.32 -9.64
N ARG A 241 6.57 -39.35 -9.93
CA ARG A 241 5.78 -38.12 -9.99
C ARG A 241 5.81 -37.33 -8.67
N GLN A 242 5.75 -38.00 -7.53
CA GLN A 242 5.82 -37.34 -6.21
C GLN A 242 7.20 -36.71 -5.97
N ILE A 243 8.28 -37.40 -6.35
CA ILE A 243 9.65 -36.88 -6.21
C ILE A 243 9.87 -35.69 -7.15
N GLU A 244 9.44 -35.78 -8.41
CA GLU A 244 9.54 -34.70 -9.39
C GLU A 244 8.73 -33.46 -8.96
N GLN A 245 7.56 -33.65 -8.37
CA GLN A 245 6.77 -32.57 -7.79
C GLN A 245 7.54 -31.91 -6.63
N LEU A 246 8.12 -32.72 -5.74
CA LEU A 246 8.93 -32.25 -4.64
C LEU A 246 10.15 -31.45 -5.14
N ASP A 247 10.89 -31.97 -6.13
CA ASP A 247 12.04 -31.30 -6.73
C ASP A 247 11.67 -29.92 -7.30
N ASN A 248 10.55 -29.84 -8.02
CA ASN A 248 10.03 -28.57 -8.55
C ASN A 248 9.67 -27.57 -7.43
N GLU A 249 9.05 -28.02 -6.33
CA GLU A 249 8.76 -27.16 -5.17
C GLU A 249 10.05 -26.63 -4.53
N LEU A 250 11.06 -27.50 -4.37
CA LEU A 250 12.34 -27.13 -3.80
C LEU A 250 13.10 -26.13 -4.68
N ALA A 251 13.05 -26.30 -6.01
CA ALA A 251 13.66 -25.37 -6.96
C ALA A 251 13.05 -23.96 -6.89
N LYS A 252 11.72 -23.86 -6.69
CA LYS A 252 11.01 -22.58 -6.57
C LYS A 252 11.32 -21.85 -5.28
N ALA A 253 11.52 -22.56 -4.17
CA ALA A 253 11.70 -21.94 -2.86
C ALA A 253 12.91 -21.00 -2.80
N LYS A 254 14.04 -21.40 -3.38
CA LYS A 254 15.27 -20.57 -3.43
C LYS A 254 15.09 -19.35 -4.30
N ALA A 255 14.38 -19.47 -5.44
CA ALA A 255 14.08 -18.36 -6.32
C ALA A 255 13.14 -17.32 -5.64
N GLN A 256 12.15 -17.79 -4.87
CA GLN A 256 11.26 -16.90 -4.12
C GLN A 256 12.01 -16.10 -3.05
N LEU A 257 12.92 -16.74 -2.32
CA LEU A 257 13.77 -16.04 -1.34
C LEU A 257 14.67 -15.02 -2.03
N ALA A 258 15.31 -15.39 -3.16
CA ALA A 258 16.15 -14.46 -3.94
C ALA A 258 15.38 -13.21 -4.37
N ALA A 259 14.14 -13.38 -4.84
CA ALA A 259 13.27 -12.27 -5.23
C ALA A 259 12.91 -11.34 -4.05
N LEU A 260 12.66 -11.89 -2.85
CA LEU A 260 12.40 -11.08 -1.64
C LEU A 260 13.63 -10.28 -1.21
N MET A 261 14.83 -10.87 -1.31
CA MET A 261 16.11 -10.20 -1.05
C MET A 261 16.53 -9.24 -2.17
N ASN A 262 15.74 -9.15 -3.25
CA ASN A 262 16.05 -8.39 -4.46
C ASN A 262 17.34 -8.82 -5.16
N LEU A 263 17.72 -10.08 -5.09
CA LEU A 263 18.87 -10.62 -5.81
C LEU A 263 18.53 -10.81 -7.30
N ALA A 264 19.52 -10.60 -8.15
CA ALA A 264 19.35 -10.83 -9.59
C ALA A 264 19.02 -12.31 -9.87
N PRO A 265 18.12 -12.61 -10.82
CA PRO A 265 17.83 -13.98 -11.21
C PRO A 265 19.10 -14.73 -11.59
N GLY A 266 19.26 -15.96 -11.07
CA GLY A 266 20.45 -16.77 -11.30
C GLY A 266 21.63 -16.49 -10.36
N THR A 267 21.50 -15.56 -9.42
CA THR A 267 22.53 -15.37 -8.39
C THR A 267 22.64 -16.62 -7.52
N GLU A 268 23.83 -17.20 -7.46
CA GLU A 268 24.11 -18.33 -6.60
C GLU A 268 24.44 -17.86 -5.17
N PHE A 269 23.82 -18.53 -4.20
CA PHE A 269 24.07 -18.30 -2.77
C PHE A 269 23.78 -19.57 -1.99
N THR A 270 24.34 -19.68 -0.80
CA THR A 270 24.10 -20.75 0.15
C THR A 270 23.44 -20.21 1.41
N LEU A 271 22.72 -21.05 2.13
CA LEU A 271 22.02 -20.69 3.35
C LEU A 271 22.75 -21.27 4.56
N ALA A 272 22.82 -20.50 5.63
CA ALA A 272 23.38 -20.96 6.88
C ALA A 272 22.43 -21.97 7.55
N ALA A 273 22.95 -23.11 8.01
CA ALA A 273 22.17 -24.02 8.82
C ALA A 273 21.72 -23.33 10.11
N ALA A 274 20.51 -23.63 10.59
CA ALA A 274 20.06 -23.13 11.89
C ALA A 274 21.00 -23.65 12.99
N PRO A 275 21.61 -22.77 13.79
CA PRO A 275 22.63 -23.17 14.77
C PRO A 275 22.04 -24.08 15.86
N ASP A 276 20.80 -23.86 16.28
CA ASP A 276 20.14 -24.56 17.39
C ASP A 276 19.07 -25.57 16.94
N GLY A 277 19.11 -25.99 15.67
CA GLY A 277 18.11 -26.88 15.11
C GLY A 277 16.73 -26.20 14.93
N LEU A 278 15.67 -26.99 15.05
CA LEU A 278 14.29 -26.51 14.89
C LEU A 278 13.71 -26.10 16.26
N ARG A 279 14.14 -24.93 16.78
CA ARG A 279 13.67 -24.42 18.07
C ARG A 279 12.24 -23.88 17.97
N LYS A 280 11.42 -24.17 18.98
CA LYS A 280 10.09 -23.58 19.10
C LYS A 280 10.21 -22.13 19.60
N PRO A 281 9.57 -21.16 18.93
CA PRO A 281 9.55 -19.79 19.41
C PRO A 281 8.70 -19.66 20.67
N GLU A 282 9.18 -18.92 21.64
CA GLU A 282 8.45 -18.60 22.87
C GLU A 282 7.65 -17.31 22.71
N LEU A 283 6.56 -17.19 23.45
CA LEU A 283 5.74 -15.98 23.51
C LEU A 283 5.43 -15.69 24.98
N ALA A 284 6.03 -14.63 25.48
CA ALA A 284 5.95 -14.27 26.90
C ALA A 284 4.68 -13.47 27.27
N TYR A 285 3.80 -13.20 26.30
CA TYR A 285 2.58 -12.39 26.51
C TYR A 285 1.34 -13.26 26.60
N SER A 286 0.40 -12.89 27.50
CA SER A 286 -0.95 -13.45 27.51
C SER A 286 -1.78 -12.93 26.32
N LEU A 287 -2.91 -13.56 26.04
CA LEU A 287 -3.82 -13.09 25.00
C LEU A 287 -4.36 -11.68 25.31
N GLU A 288 -4.65 -11.41 26.57
CA GLU A 288 -5.11 -10.11 27.07
C GLU A 288 -4.06 -9.02 26.86
N ASP A 289 -2.77 -9.33 27.14
CA ASP A 289 -1.67 -8.39 26.89
C ASP A 289 -1.55 -8.07 25.40
N LEU A 290 -1.70 -9.08 24.54
CA LEU A 290 -1.65 -8.92 23.09
C LEU A 290 -2.80 -8.07 22.56
N GLU A 291 -4.02 -8.21 23.11
CA GLU A 291 -5.16 -7.35 22.78
C GLU A 291 -4.85 -5.88 23.11
N VAL A 292 -4.33 -5.62 24.32
CA VAL A 292 -3.96 -4.26 24.76
C VAL A 292 -2.89 -3.65 23.88
N LEU A 293 -1.83 -4.40 23.63
CA LEU A 293 -0.73 -3.95 22.77
C LEU A 293 -1.21 -3.66 21.34
N ALA A 294 -2.06 -4.52 20.77
CA ALA A 294 -2.63 -4.32 19.45
C ALA A 294 -3.42 -3.03 19.34
N MET A 295 -4.24 -2.70 20.37
CA MET A 295 -5.03 -1.47 20.38
C MET A 295 -4.20 -0.19 20.36
N ILE A 296 -2.93 -0.26 20.79
CA ILE A 296 -2.05 0.91 20.92
C ILE A 296 -1.01 0.96 19.81
N ARG A 297 -0.48 -0.19 19.41
CA ARG A 297 0.70 -0.27 18.55
C ARG A 297 0.42 -0.57 17.09
N ARG A 298 -0.77 -1.11 16.77
CA ARG A 298 -1.13 -1.52 15.42
C ARG A 298 -1.03 -0.35 14.43
N PRO A 299 -0.21 -0.46 13.36
CA PRO A 299 -0.03 0.61 12.39
C PRO A 299 -1.34 1.10 11.75
N GLU A 300 -2.27 0.20 11.43
CA GLU A 300 -3.55 0.53 10.81
C GLU A 300 -4.45 1.39 11.72
N LEU A 301 -4.43 1.13 13.04
CA LEU A 301 -5.18 1.95 14.00
C LEU A 301 -4.57 3.32 14.19
N ARG A 302 -3.24 3.42 14.12
CA ARG A 302 -2.52 4.69 14.20
C ARG A 302 -2.70 5.50 12.91
N GLU A 303 -2.60 4.85 11.74
CA GLU A 303 -2.91 5.46 10.45
C GLU A 303 -4.32 6.07 10.45
N GLU A 304 -5.34 5.29 10.82
CA GLU A 304 -6.73 5.77 10.89
C GLU A 304 -6.88 6.93 11.89
N SER A 305 -6.15 6.90 13.01
CA SER A 305 -6.16 7.99 13.98
C SER A 305 -5.57 9.30 13.42
N TYR A 306 -4.52 9.22 12.60
CA TYR A 306 -3.96 10.39 11.90
C TYR A 306 -4.91 10.91 10.84
N LEU A 307 -5.56 10.03 10.07
CA LEU A 307 -6.57 10.42 9.07
C LEU A 307 -7.82 11.02 9.71
N ALA A 308 -8.26 10.51 10.86
CA ALA A 308 -9.37 11.10 11.61
C ALA A 308 -9.06 12.54 12.08
N ARG A 309 -7.81 12.85 12.47
CA ARG A 309 -7.38 14.23 12.74
C ARG A 309 -7.55 15.15 11.52
N ASN A 310 -7.32 14.63 10.31
CA ASN A 310 -7.53 15.40 9.08
C ASN A 310 -8.99 15.75 8.86
N THR A 311 -9.91 14.85 9.14
CA THR A 311 -11.36 15.12 9.05
C THR A 311 -11.77 16.31 9.93
N VAL A 312 -11.24 16.40 11.16
CA VAL A 312 -11.46 17.54 12.04
C VAL A 312 -10.85 18.82 11.47
N LEU A 313 -9.63 18.75 10.91
CA LEU A 313 -8.96 19.90 10.29
C LEU A 313 -9.70 20.40 9.05
N GLU A 314 -10.24 19.51 8.21
CA GLU A 314 -11.06 19.84 7.04
C GLU A 314 -12.35 20.57 7.43
N THR A 315 -13.00 20.12 8.51
CA THR A 315 -14.17 20.83 9.08
C THR A 315 -13.77 22.22 9.55
N ARG A 316 -12.64 22.37 10.26
CA ARG A 316 -12.10 23.67 10.67
C ARG A 316 -11.80 24.57 9.49
N MET A 317 -11.18 24.06 8.42
CA MET A 317 -10.94 24.84 7.20
C MET A 317 -12.24 25.31 6.57
N SER A 318 -13.28 24.47 6.57
CA SER A 318 -14.59 24.84 6.03
C SER A 318 -15.25 25.95 6.85
N ILE A 319 -15.10 25.93 8.16
CA ILE A 319 -15.57 26.99 9.05
C ILE A 319 -14.75 28.28 8.86
N LEU A 320 -13.42 28.17 8.79
CA LEU A 320 -12.53 29.34 8.59
C LEU A 320 -12.87 30.10 7.30
N LYS A 321 -13.22 29.39 6.21
CA LYS A 321 -13.64 30.01 4.93
C LYS A 321 -14.91 30.87 5.04
N MET A 322 -15.63 30.83 6.14
CA MET A 322 -16.82 31.65 6.38
C MET A 322 -16.52 32.98 7.05
N PHE A 323 -15.31 33.14 7.61
CA PHE A 323 -14.88 34.38 8.23
C PHE A 323 -14.48 35.44 7.20
N PRO A 324 -14.55 36.75 7.57
CA PRO A 324 -14.07 37.81 6.71
C PRO A 324 -12.57 37.64 6.42
N ASN A 325 -12.19 37.87 5.19
CA ASN A 325 -10.79 37.91 4.79
C ASN A 325 -10.25 39.33 4.95
N ALA A 326 -9.29 39.52 5.85
CA ALA A 326 -8.52 40.76 5.97
C ALA A 326 -7.19 40.58 5.22
N SER A 327 -6.93 41.43 4.24
CA SER A 327 -5.71 41.40 3.44
C SER A 327 -4.94 42.69 3.63
N LEU A 328 -3.64 42.55 3.83
CA LEU A 328 -2.68 43.65 3.77
C LEU A 328 -2.04 43.64 2.39
N PHE A 329 -1.93 44.79 1.77
CA PHE A 329 -1.26 44.91 0.49
C PHE A 329 -0.31 46.08 0.48
N GLY A 330 0.75 45.96 -0.31
CA GLY A 330 1.71 47.03 -0.56
C GLY A 330 2.33 46.84 -1.92
N GLY A 331 2.66 47.90 -2.60
CA GLY A 331 3.22 47.79 -3.94
C GLY A 331 4.15 48.98 -4.25
N LEU A 332 5.07 48.70 -5.14
CA LEU A 332 5.92 49.66 -5.83
C LEU A 332 5.49 49.70 -7.29
N HIS A 333 5.18 50.89 -7.80
CA HIS A 333 4.62 51.04 -9.13
C HIS A 333 5.46 52.03 -9.94
N HIS A 334 5.58 51.76 -11.22
CA HIS A 334 6.17 52.64 -12.21
C HIS A 334 5.25 52.74 -13.43
N SER A 335 5.05 53.95 -13.95
CA SER A 335 4.37 54.17 -15.23
C SER A 335 5.13 55.20 -16.07
N SER A 336 5.32 54.89 -17.35
CA SER A 336 5.94 55.83 -18.31
C SER A 336 4.99 56.92 -18.80
N ASN A 337 3.76 57.02 -18.23
CA ASN A 337 2.77 58.03 -18.62
C ASN A 337 3.27 59.42 -18.26
N LYS A 338 3.58 60.24 -19.28
CA LYS A 338 4.13 61.60 -19.11
C LYS A 338 3.18 62.62 -18.44
N PHE A 339 1.90 62.26 -18.31
CA PHE A 339 0.94 63.11 -17.62
C PHE A 339 0.93 62.89 -16.11
N LEU A 340 1.65 61.85 -15.61
CA LEU A 340 1.86 61.69 -14.18
C LEU A 340 2.98 62.59 -13.70
N VAL A 341 2.72 63.35 -12.63
CA VAL A 341 3.73 64.16 -11.96
C VAL A 341 4.82 63.30 -11.32
N ASN A 342 4.43 62.19 -10.75
CA ASN A 342 5.32 61.18 -10.17
C ASN A 342 5.18 59.86 -10.91
N PRO A 343 6.14 59.47 -11.76
CA PRO A 343 6.10 58.23 -12.50
C PRO A 343 6.33 56.98 -11.62
N ASN A 344 6.89 57.20 -10.42
CA ASN A 344 7.14 56.16 -9.43
C ASN A 344 6.37 56.49 -8.15
N TRP A 345 5.66 55.50 -7.61
CA TRP A 345 4.98 55.65 -6.32
C TRP A 345 4.94 54.32 -5.56
N ALA A 346 4.79 54.39 -4.26
CA ALA A 346 4.49 53.25 -3.40
C ALA A 346 3.03 53.34 -2.94
N SER A 347 2.38 52.20 -2.85
CA SER A 347 1.04 52.10 -2.27
C SER A 347 1.06 51.07 -1.13
N ALA A 348 0.24 51.32 -0.11
CA ALA A 348 0.00 50.36 0.96
C ALA A 348 -1.44 50.53 1.46
N GLY A 349 -2.05 49.46 1.88
CA GLY A 349 -3.40 49.49 2.40
C GLY A 349 -3.82 48.17 3.04
N ALA A 350 -5.00 48.21 3.62
CA ALA A 350 -5.67 47.06 4.17
C ALA A 350 -7.08 46.96 3.58
N GLN A 351 -7.52 45.78 3.29
CA GLN A 351 -8.85 45.51 2.76
C GLN A 351 -9.51 44.38 3.55
N VAL A 352 -10.78 44.53 3.87
CA VAL A 352 -11.60 43.46 4.43
C VAL A 352 -12.69 43.11 3.43
N SER A 353 -12.77 41.84 3.10
CA SER A 353 -13.82 41.29 2.23
C SER A 353 -14.55 40.15 2.95
N TRP A 354 -15.87 40.12 2.84
CA TRP A 354 -16.68 39.09 3.49
C TRP A 354 -17.84 38.65 2.61
N ASN A 355 -17.93 37.36 2.34
CA ASN A 355 -19.10 36.81 1.69
C ASN A 355 -20.16 36.47 2.72
N LEU A 356 -21.08 37.41 2.96
CA LEU A 356 -22.15 37.27 3.96
C LEU A 356 -23.10 36.09 3.65
N LEU A 357 -23.26 35.72 2.38
CA LEU A 357 -24.11 34.58 2.00
C LEU A 357 -23.56 33.24 2.49
N ASN A 358 -22.26 33.14 2.70
CA ASN A 358 -21.64 31.92 3.26
C ASN A 358 -22.15 31.64 4.68
N LEU A 359 -22.58 32.64 5.44
CA LEU A 359 -23.13 32.44 6.78
C LEU A 359 -24.40 31.58 6.78
N PHE A 360 -25.21 31.64 5.73
CA PHE A 360 -26.40 30.79 5.64
C PHE A 360 -26.06 29.30 5.48
N SER A 361 -24.86 28.96 5.02
CA SER A 361 -24.37 27.59 4.90
C SER A 361 -23.79 27.03 6.20
N LEU A 362 -23.52 27.87 7.22
CA LEU A 362 -22.88 27.49 8.47
C LEU A 362 -23.55 26.30 9.18
N PRO A 363 -24.90 26.29 9.37
CA PRO A 363 -25.56 25.14 10.02
C PRO A 363 -25.34 23.83 9.26
N SER A 364 -25.36 23.88 7.92
CA SER A 364 -25.14 22.70 7.07
C SER A 364 -23.69 22.22 7.15
N VAL A 365 -22.73 23.12 7.22
CA VAL A 365 -21.29 22.79 7.35
C VAL A 365 -21.01 22.17 8.72
N LEU A 366 -21.57 22.71 9.81
CA LEU A 366 -21.44 22.13 11.14
C LEU A 366 -22.05 20.72 11.18
N LYS A 367 -23.29 20.54 10.69
CA LYS A 367 -23.92 19.22 10.61
C LYS A 367 -23.13 18.22 9.76
N ALA A 368 -22.56 18.67 8.64
CA ALA A 368 -21.68 17.82 7.83
C ALA A 368 -20.38 17.47 8.56
N GLY A 369 -19.85 18.39 9.37
CA GLY A 369 -18.72 18.15 10.25
C GLY A 369 -18.99 17.06 11.28
N ASP A 370 -20.11 17.20 12.02
CA ASP A 370 -20.56 16.21 13.02
C ASP A 370 -20.77 14.83 12.38
N SER A 371 -21.37 14.79 11.20
CA SER A 371 -21.60 13.53 10.48
C SER A 371 -20.29 12.88 10.04
N ARG A 372 -19.30 13.66 9.59
CA ARG A 372 -17.96 13.14 9.23
C ARG A 372 -17.23 12.60 10.45
N GLU A 373 -17.33 13.29 11.59
CA GLU A 373 -16.72 12.84 12.85
C GLU A 373 -17.35 11.53 13.31
N ALA A 374 -18.69 11.41 13.29
CA ALA A 374 -19.41 10.18 13.60
C ALA A 374 -19.01 9.01 12.69
N VAL A 375 -18.88 9.25 11.37
CA VAL A 375 -18.38 8.24 10.42
C VAL A 375 -16.96 7.82 10.77
N GLY A 376 -16.06 8.77 11.08
CA GLY A 376 -14.68 8.50 11.48
C GLY A 376 -14.62 7.68 12.77
N GLU A 377 -15.50 7.96 13.73
CA GLU A 377 -15.58 7.22 14.98
C GLU A 377 -16.04 5.78 14.78
N LEU A 378 -17.11 5.55 14.01
CA LEU A 378 -17.57 4.22 13.65
C LEU A 378 -16.52 3.43 12.87
N ARG A 379 -15.81 4.06 11.94
CA ARG A 379 -14.71 3.44 11.20
C ARG A 379 -13.59 3.00 12.14
N ARG A 380 -13.21 3.85 13.11
CA ARG A 380 -12.21 3.51 14.13
C ARG A 380 -12.65 2.33 14.99
N GLN A 381 -13.93 2.30 15.41
CA GLN A 381 -14.50 1.19 16.19
C GLN A 381 -14.50 -0.12 15.37
N ALA A 382 -14.94 -0.07 14.12
CA ALA A 382 -14.91 -1.22 13.21
C ALA A 382 -13.49 -1.74 12.99
N MET A 383 -12.51 -0.84 12.80
CA MET A 383 -11.11 -1.21 12.65
C MET A 383 -10.57 -1.86 13.93
N ARG A 384 -10.91 -1.34 15.11
CA ARG A 384 -10.52 -1.96 16.39
C ARG A 384 -11.08 -3.37 16.53
N MET A 385 -12.34 -3.58 16.17
CA MET A 385 -12.94 -4.91 16.19
C MET A 385 -12.25 -5.88 15.23
N THR A 386 -11.90 -5.39 14.03
CA THR A 386 -11.14 -6.16 13.05
C THR A 386 -9.76 -6.56 13.60
N VAL A 387 -9.06 -5.62 14.25
CA VAL A 387 -7.74 -5.89 14.85
C VAL A 387 -7.83 -6.91 15.96
N LEU A 388 -8.81 -6.78 16.88
CA LEU A 388 -9.04 -7.80 17.93
C LEU A 388 -9.28 -9.17 17.32
N SER A 389 -10.16 -9.26 16.34
CA SER A 389 -10.43 -10.50 15.64
C SER A 389 -9.17 -11.12 15.02
N GLN A 390 -8.31 -10.29 14.41
CA GLN A 390 -7.04 -10.75 13.84
C GLN A 390 -6.06 -11.26 14.90
N VAL A 391 -6.00 -10.64 16.09
CA VAL A 391 -5.18 -11.12 17.22
C VAL A 391 -5.65 -12.50 17.66
N HIS A 392 -6.96 -12.71 17.84
CA HIS A 392 -7.52 -14.01 18.21
C HIS A 392 -7.26 -15.08 17.14
N VAL A 393 -7.45 -14.75 15.86
CA VAL A 393 -7.14 -15.67 14.75
C VAL A 393 -5.66 -16.04 14.74
N ALA A 394 -4.75 -15.07 14.86
CA ALA A 394 -3.32 -15.32 14.91
C ALA A 394 -2.92 -16.18 16.12
N TRP A 395 -3.53 -15.93 17.29
CA TRP A 395 -3.33 -16.75 18.49
C TRP A 395 -3.69 -18.22 18.26
N HIS A 396 -4.87 -18.47 17.72
CA HIS A 396 -5.31 -19.85 17.43
C HIS A 396 -4.47 -20.50 16.34
N GLN A 397 -4.09 -19.76 15.31
CA GLN A 397 -3.18 -20.25 14.26
C GLN A 397 -1.83 -20.66 14.84
N ARG A 398 -1.26 -19.86 15.75
CA ARG A 398 0.00 -20.20 16.44
C ARG A 398 -0.12 -21.50 17.23
N LEU A 399 -1.16 -21.64 18.05
CA LEU A 399 -1.40 -22.88 18.83
C LEU A 399 -1.56 -24.10 17.93
N TYR A 400 -2.28 -23.95 16.82
CA TYR A 400 -2.42 -25.00 15.83
C TYR A 400 -1.10 -25.36 15.16
N ALA A 401 -0.36 -24.38 14.68
CA ALA A 401 0.92 -24.55 13.99
C ALA A 401 1.97 -25.23 14.89
N GLN A 402 2.02 -24.90 16.19
CA GLN A 402 2.88 -25.60 17.15
C GLN A 402 2.55 -27.08 17.26
N LYS A 403 1.26 -27.45 17.42
CA LYS A 403 0.81 -28.84 17.47
C LYS A 403 1.04 -29.56 16.15
N ALA A 404 0.85 -28.88 15.03
CA ALA A 404 1.10 -29.46 13.70
C ALA A 404 2.59 -29.78 13.51
N PHE A 405 3.48 -28.86 13.92
CA PHE A 405 4.91 -29.10 13.90
C PHE A 405 5.34 -30.28 14.81
N GLU A 406 4.82 -30.36 16.03
CA GLU A 406 5.12 -31.47 16.95
C GLU A 406 4.78 -32.83 16.31
N ARG A 407 3.59 -32.96 15.72
CA ARG A 407 3.15 -34.19 15.05
C ARG A 407 3.97 -34.48 13.80
N ALA A 408 4.27 -33.46 12.97
CA ALA A 408 5.08 -33.64 11.77
C ALA A 408 6.52 -34.03 12.13
N ASN A 409 7.08 -33.50 13.22
CA ASN A 409 8.41 -33.86 13.71
C ASN A 409 8.45 -35.29 14.23
N GLU A 410 7.43 -35.71 14.98
CA GLU A 410 7.30 -37.11 15.44
C GLU A 410 7.16 -38.08 14.23
N MET A 411 6.28 -37.77 13.28
CA MET A 411 6.13 -38.56 12.05
C MET A 411 7.43 -38.67 11.27
N SER A 412 8.17 -37.56 11.09
CA SER A 412 9.46 -37.55 10.41
C SER A 412 10.51 -38.41 11.12
N SER A 413 10.52 -38.44 12.47
CA SER A 413 11.43 -39.27 13.25
C SER A 413 11.10 -40.77 13.13
N LEU A 414 9.82 -41.11 13.19
CA LEU A 414 9.34 -42.50 12.98
C LEU A 414 9.65 -42.99 11.56
N GLN A 415 9.35 -42.15 10.55
CA GLN A 415 9.63 -42.52 9.15
C GLN A 415 11.14 -42.69 8.89
N THR A 416 11.97 -41.85 9.52
CA THR A 416 13.44 -42.00 9.45
C THR A 416 13.93 -43.34 10.11
N ALA A 417 13.28 -43.75 11.19
CA ALA A 417 13.59 -45.02 11.83
C ALA A 417 13.16 -46.21 10.95
N ILE A 418 11.99 -46.12 10.30
CA ILE A 418 11.51 -47.13 9.33
C ILE A 418 12.49 -47.20 8.14
N ASP A 419 12.88 -46.09 7.55
CA ASP A 419 13.83 -46.04 6.43
C ASP A 419 15.16 -46.75 6.78
N ARG A 420 15.67 -46.52 7.98
CA ARG A 420 16.90 -47.19 8.45
C ARG A 420 16.72 -48.71 8.51
N GLN A 421 15.59 -49.21 9.00
CA GLN A 421 15.32 -50.66 9.07
C GLN A 421 15.13 -51.26 7.68
N VAL A 422 14.35 -50.64 6.80
CA VAL A 422 14.13 -51.08 5.44
C VAL A 422 15.41 -51.05 4.61
N SER A 423 16.24 -50.01 4.78
CA SER A 423 17.55 -49.88 4.13
C SER A 423 18.49 -51.02 4.54
N ASN A 424 18.55 -51.38 5.84
CA ASN A 424 19.33 -52.48 6.35
C ASN A 424 18.82 -53.84 5.82
N ALA A 425 17.50 -54.04 5.79
CA ALA A 425 16.87 -55.26 5.24
C ALA A 425 17.11 -55.37 3.72
N ALA A 426 17.04 -54.29 2.97
CA ALA A 426 17.35 -54.26 1.55
C ALA A 426 18.83 -54.59 1.26
N ALA A 427 19.76 -54.11 2.09
CA ALA A 427 21.18 -54.48 1.97
C ALA A 427 21.45 -55.96 2.18
N SER A 428 20.67 -56.65 3.01
CA SER A 428 20.71 -58.11 3.21
C SER A 428 19.82 -58.89 2.24
N LYS A 429 19.22 -58.26 1.23
CA LYS A 429 18.28 -58.80 0.26
C LYS A 429 16.99 -59.37 0.90
N ALA A 430 16.63 -58.93 2.10
CA ALA A 430 15.40 -59.33 2.76
C ALA A 430 14.21 -58.45 2.36
N GLU A 431 14.46 -57.31 1.71
CA GLU A 431 13.42 -56.40 1.19
C GLU A 431 13.60 -56.11 -0.29
N THR A 432 12.51 -55.65 -0.94
CA THR A 432 12.49 -55.34 -2.37
C THR A 432 12.97 -53.92 -2.68
N GLN A 433 13.47 -53.70 -3.90
CA GLN A 433 13.85 -52.38 -4.36
C GLN A 433 12.67 -51.38 -4.39
N LEU A 434 11.45 -51.87 -4.65
CA LEU A 434 10.25 -51.04 -4.62
C LEU A 434 9.99 -50.52 -3.20
N GLU A 435 10.08 -51.41 -2.19
CA GLU A 435 9.85 -51.02 -0.80
C GLU A 435 10.91 -50.05 -0.30
N LEU A 436 12.18 -50.25 -0.70
CA LEU A 436 13.25 -49.31 -0.42
C LEU A 436 12.97 -47.91 -1.02
N VAL A 437 12.63 -47.85 -2.32
CA VAL A 437 12.32 -46.57 -2.98
C VAL A 437 11.08 -45.92 -2.36
N ARG A 438 10.01 -46.71 -2.10
CA ARG A 438 8.80 -46.21 -1.44
C ARG A 438 9.12 -45.57 -0.08
N THR A 439 9.83 -46.29 0.77
CA THR A 439 10.19 -45.84 2.11
C THR A 439 11.05 -44.58 2.06
N LYS A 440 12.00 -44.50 1.11
CA LYS A 440 12.80 -43.26 0.91
C LYS A 440 11.94 -42.10 0.49
N VAL A 441 11.01 -42.27 -0.45
CA VAL A 441 10.08 -41.20 -0.86
C VAL A 441 9.22 -40.75 0.31
N GLU A 442 8.64 -41.65 1.06
CA GLU A 442 7.84 -41.37 2.25
C GLU A 442 8.67 -40.60 3.31
N THR A 443 9.94 -40.97 3.49
CA THR A 443 10.84 -40.28 4.39
C THR A 443 11.14 -38.86 3.94
N LEU A 444 11.39 -38.63 2.65
CA LEU A 444 11.56 -37.30 2.07
C LEU A 444 10.30 -36.46 2.24
N LEU A 445 9.13 -37.01 1.97
CA LEU A 445 7.84 -36.33 2.14
C LEU A 445 7.57 -35.98 3.63
N ALA A 446 7.87 -36.90 4.55
CA ALA A 446 7.71 -36.69 5.98
C ALA A 446 8.68 -35.58 6.49
N ARG A 447 9.93 -35.58 6.04
CA ARG A 447 10.89 -34.51 6.35
C ARG A 447 10.42 -33.16 5.77
N ARG A 448 9.95 -33.16 4.53
CA ARG A 448 9.39 -31.96 3.90
C ARG A 448 8.19 -31.43 4.68
N ALA A 449 7.25 -32.31 5.07
CA ALA A 449 6.07 -31.94 5.87
C ALA A 449 6.48 -31.34 7.22
N ARG A 450 7.49 -31.90 7.89
CA ARG A 450 8.05 -31.35 9.13
C ARG A 450 8.62 -29.95 8.91
N ASP A 451 9.44 -29.76 7.88
CA ASP A 451 10.11 -28.48 7.61
C ASP A 451 9.11 -27.41 7.20
N LEU A 452 8.08 -27.75 6.42
CA LEU A 452 6.96 -26.84 6.11
C LEU A 452 6.16 -26.47 7.35
N SER A 453 5.88 -27.46 8.24
CA SER A 453 5.18 -27.18 9.50
C SER A 453 6.01 -26.30 10.43
N TYR A 454 7.34 -26.41 10.39
CA TYR A 454 8.23 -25.51 11.11
C TYR A 454 8.19 -24.09 10.53
N ALA A 455 8.27 -23.95 9.20
CA ALA A 455 8.14 -22.66 8.54
C ALA A 455 6.79 -22.00 8.85
N GLU A 456 5.70 -22.78 8.88
CA GLU A 456 4.37 -22.28 9.24
C GLU A 456 4.29 -21.88 10.72
N MET A 457 4.93 -22.60 11.62
CA MET A 457 5.01 -22.23 13.03
C MET A 457 5.75 -20.90 13.23
N GLN A 458 6.86 -20.65 12.51
CA GLN A 458 7.56 -19.38 12.51
C GLN A 458 6.69 -18.27 11.91
N ASN A 459 6.02 -18.54 10.80
CA ASN A 459 5.09 -17.60 10.16
C ASN A 459 3.90 -17.25 11.08
N ALA A 460 3.37 -18.21 11.83
CA ALA A 460 2.29 -17.99 12.79
C ALA A 460 2.74 -17.15 14.00
N GLN A 461 3.99 -17.31 14.44
CA GLN A 461 4.59 -16.45 15.47
C GLN A 461 4.71 -15.01 14.97
N ASP A 462 5.23 -14.81 13.76
CA ASP A 462 5.31 -13.48 13.15
C ASP A 462 3.94 -12.87 12.89
N ALA A 463 2.94 -13.68 12.56
CA ALA A 463 1.57 -13.22 12.39
C ALA A 463 1.01 -12.61 13.69
N ILE A 464 1.38 -13.14 14.86
CA ILE A 464 1.05 -12.51 16.16
C ILE A 464 1.76 -11.16 16.29
N TYR A 465 3.07 -11.11 16.06
CA TYR A 465 3.83 -9.85 16.17
C TYR A 465 3.24 -8.78 15.24
N GLN A 466 2.89 -9.16 14.03
CA GLN A 466 2.23 -8.27 13.07
C GLN A 466 0.81 -7.89 13.53
N ALA A 467 0.00 -8.85 14.02
CA ALA A 467 -1.35 -8.58 14.50
C ALA A 467 -1.38 -7.62 15.69
N VAL A 468 -0.32 -7.58 16.47
CA VAL A 468 -0.12 -6.70 17.63
C VAL A 468 0.57 -5.38 17.25
N GLY A 469 1.21 -5.31 16.09
CA GLY A 469 2.01 -4.15 15.67
C GLY A 469 3.35 -4.06 16.40
N MET A 470 3.93 -5.22 16.75
CA MET A 470 5.30 -5.30 17.23
C MET A 470 6.27 -5.13 16.07
N ASP A 471 7.17 -4.17 16.18
CA ASP A 471 8.16 -3.93 15.14
C ASP A 471 9.19 -5.05 15.12
N SER A 472 9.52 -5.53 13.92
CA SER A 472 10.59 -6.51 13.68
C SER A 472 11.98 -5.86 13.61
N ILE A 473 12.02 -4.52 13.51
CA ILE A 473 13.23 -3.72 13.43
C ILE A 473 13.14 -2.62 14.47
N PRO A 474 14.23 -2.27 15.19
CA PRO A 474 14.24 -1.12 16.08
C PRO A 474 13.92 0.18 15.35
N GLU A 475 13.27 1.13 15.99
CA GLU A 475 12.95 2.44 15.44
C GLU A 475 14.21 3.19 14.98
N LYS A 476 15.32 3.03 15.71
CA LYS A 476 16.61 3.62 15.36
C LYS A 476 17.64 2.51 15.24
N VAL A 477 18.25 2.42 14.07
CA VAL A 477 19.38 1.51 13.80
C VAL A 477 20.63 2.37 13.64
N ALA A 478 21.64 2.13 14.48
CA ALA A 478 22.86 2.93 14.49
C ALA A 478 23.76 2.61 13.29
N ASP A 479 23.79 1.35 12.86
CA ASP A 479 24.59 0.87 11.73
C ASP A 479 23.65 0.32 10.63
N LEU A 480 23.64 0.99 9.50
CA LEU A 480 22.83 0.64 8.31
C LEU A 480 23.54 -0.34 7.37
N SER A 481 24.73 -0.86 7.73
CA SER A 481 25.34 -2.00 7.04
C SER A 481 24.44 -3.23 7.16
N LEU A 482 24.59 -4.21 6.26
CA LEU A 482 23.82 -5.47 6.36
C LEU A 482 24.05 -6.17 7.69
N GLN A 483 25.30 -6.21 8.16
CA GLN A 483 25.65 -6.84 9.42
C GLN A 483 25.06 -6.11 10.63
N GLY A 484 25.12 -4.77 10.63
CA GLY A 484 24.50 -3.95 11.67
C GLY A 484 22.99 -4.12 11.72
N LEU A 485 22.36 -4.11 10.56
CA LEU A 485 20.90 -4.32 10.43
C LEU A 485 20.49 -5.75 10.85
N ALA A 486 21.22 -6.78 10.42
CA ALA A 486 20.96 -8.17 10.84
C ALA A 486 21.09 -8.33 12.37
N THR A 487 22.12 -7.73 12.96
CA THR A 487 22.32 -7.74 14.43
C THR A 487 21.16 -7.03 15.14
N ALA A 488 20.69 -5.90 14.61
CA ALA A 488 19.57 -5.15 15.18
C ALA A 488 18.26 -5.94 15.09
N ILE A 489 18.02 -6.65 13.97
CA ILE A 489 16.87 -7.54 13.77
C ILE A 489 16.90 -8.70 14.79
N ALA A 490 18.05 -9.38 14.93
CA ALA A 490 18.22 -10.46 15.90
C ALA A 490 17.95 -9.99 17.33
N GLN A 491 18.47 -8.82 17.72
CA GLN A 491 18.24 -8.24 19.05
C GLN A 491 16.76 -7.88 19.27
N GLN A 492 16.10 -7.32 18.25
CA GLN A 492 14.68 -6.97 18.34
C GLN A 492 13.81 -8.23 18.45
N GLY A 493 14.11 -9.29 17.70
CA GLY A 493 13.44 -10.58 17.79
C GLY A 493 13.50 -11.15 19.20
N ARG A 494 14.70 -11.16 19.84
CA ARG A 494 14.85 -11.60 21.24
C ARG A 494 14.04 -10.76 22.22
N LYS A 495 14.03 -9.43 22.07
CA LYS A 495 13.21 -8.55 22.91
C LYS A 495 11.72 -8.85 22.81
N ASN A 496 11.26 -9.17 21.60
CA ASN A 496 9.86 -9.53 21.36
C ASN A 496 9.52 -10.89 21.99
N GLU A 497 10.42 -11.87 21.92
CA GLU A 497 10.26 -13.18 22.57
C GLU A 497 10.28 -13.08 24.09
N GLU A 498 11.18 -12.28 24.68
CA GLU A 498 11.37 -12.10 26.12
C GLU A 498 10.27 -11.27 26.81
N GLY A 499 9.32 -10.71 26.06
CA GLY A 499 8.22 -9.96 26.65
C GLY A 499 8.60 -8.60 27.26
N ARG A 500 9.61 -7.93 26.70
CA ARG A 500 10.12 -6.67 27.26
C ARG A 500 9.31 -5.42 26.92
N LEU A 501 8.21 -5.56 26.19
CA LEU A 501 7.33 -4.42 25.92
C LEU A 501 6.46 -4.13 27.13
N TYR A 502 6.40 -2.86 27.53
CA TYR A 502 5.48 -2.40 28.56
C TYR A 502 4.04 -2.54 28.07
N VAL A 503 3.23 -3.26 28.83
CA VAL A 503 1.78 -3.40 28.60
C VAL A 503 1.08 -2.42 29.57
N PRO A 504 0.48 -1.33 29.08
CA PRO A 504 -0.24 -0.42 29.95
C PRO A 504 -1.52 -1.08 30.47
N ALA A 505 -1.84 -0.85 31.73
CA ALA A 505 -3.13 -1.28 32.27
C ALA A 505 -4.26 -0.53 31.55
N LEU A 506 -5.16 -1.27 30.90
CA LEU A 506 -6.40 -0.67 30.43
C LEU A 506 -7.29 -0.34 31.64
N PRO A 507 -8.05 0.76 31.60
CA PRO A 507 -9.15 0.93 32.55
C PRO A 507 -10.06 -0.31 32.46
N GLU A 508 -10.56 -0.77 33.60
CA GLU A 508 -11.33 -2.00 33.72
C GLU A 508 -12.32 -2.20 32.57
N LYS A 509 -12.36 -3.42 32.03
CA LYS A 509 -13.16 -3.74 30.85
C LYS A 509 -14.61 -3.30 31.09
N PRO A 510 -15.19 -2.42 30.27
CA PRO A 510 -16.60 -2.02 30.43
C PRO A 510 -17.58 -3.15 30.10
N TYR A 511 -17.08 -4.37 29.87
CA TYR A 511 -17.88 -5.59 29.62
C TYR A 511 -18.21 -6.40 30.88
N ALA A 512 -17.69 -6.01 32.07
CA ALA A 512 -18.19 -6.57 33.31
C ALA A 512 -19.54 -5.92 33.61
N ALA A 513 -20.61 -6.64 33.24
CA ALA A 513 -21.99 -6.33 33.55
C ALA A 513 -22.44 -4.91 33.12
N ALA A 514 -22.79 -4.74 31.85
CA ALA A 514 -23.91 -3.88 31.56
C ALA A 514 -25.10 -4.55 32.26
N GLU A 515 -25.33 -4.17 33.53
CA GLU A 515 -26.64 -4.33 34.12
C GLU A 515 -27.64 -3.84 33.06
N THR A 516 -28.60 -4.69 32.72
CA THR A 516 -29.70 -4.33 31.82
C THR A 516 -30.19 -2.95 32.23
N PRO A 517 -30.16 -1.94 31.37
CA PRO A 517 -30.63 -0.62 31.75
C PRO A 517 -32.07 -0.80 32.25
N ASN A 518 -32.29 -0.46 33.52
CA ASN A 518 -33.59 -0.36 34.09
C ASN A 518 -34.39 0.59 33.17
N VAL A 519 -35.37 0.05 32.45
CA VAL A 519 -36.24 0.80 31.57
C VAL A 519 -37.15 1.65 32.43
N GLY A 520 -36.59 2.69 33.02
CA GLY A 520 -37.28 3.77 33.69
C GLY A 520 -37.59 4.87 32.70
N LYS A 521 -38.85 5.00 32.36
CA LYS A 521 -39.60 6.09 31.71
C LYS A 521 -38.83 6.96 30.70
N PRO A 522 -39.35 7.11 29.46
CA PRO A 522 -38.72 7.92 28.41
C PRO A 522 -38.70 9.40 28.86
N GLU A 523 -37.50 9.93 29.00
CA GLU A 523 -37.25 11.36 29.06
C GLU A 523 -37.49 11.91 27.64
N GLN A 524 -38.58 12.63 27.49
CA GLN A 524 -38.89 13.36 26.25
C GLN A 524 -37.90 14.51 26.12
N ASP A 525 -37.24 14.55 24.98
CA ASP A 525 -36.49 15.64 24.33
C ASP A 525 -35.03 15.30 24.03
N LYS A 526 -34.85 14.31 23.11
CA LYS A 526 -33.74 14.29 22.17
C LYS A 526 -34.25 13.77 20.83
N PRO A 527 -33.88 14.38 19.69
CA PRO A 527 -34.35 13.94 18.39
C PRO A 527 -33.89 12.51 18.11
N ALA A 528 -34.81 11.60 17.92
CA ALA A 528 -34.57 10.24 17.52
C ALA A 528 -33.81 10.23 16.18
N ILE A 529 -32.69 9.52 16.17
CA ILE A 529 -32.03 9.14 14.89
C ILE A 529 -33.05 8.25 14.17
N VAL A 530 -33.72 8.82 13.16
CA VAL A 530 -34.60 8.07 12.26
C VAL A 530 -33.73 7.04 11.55
N GLY A 531 -33.91 5.77 11.92
CA GLY A 531 -33.28 4.66 11.23
C GLY A 531 -33.66 4.71 9.75
N VAL A 532 -32.67 4.73 8.88
CA VAL A 532 -32.87 4.57 7.43
C VAL A 532 -33.47 3.19 7.23
N PRO A 533 -34.71 3.06 6.68
CA PRO A 533 -35.27 1.75 6.40
C PRO A 533 -34.40 1.06 5.34
N LEU A 534 -34.04 -0.18 5.60
CA LEU A 534 -33.43 -1.06 4.61
C LEU A 534 -34.40 -1.16 3.40
N PRO A 535 -33.90 -1.14 2.17
CA PRO A 535 -34.75 -1.31 1.00
C PRO A 535 -35.40 -2.69 1.04
N GLU A 536 -36.73 -2.71 0.92
CA GLU A 536 -37.52 -3.94 0.80
C GLU A 536 -37.06 -4.76 -0.41
N PRO A 537 -37.00 -6.10 -0.30
CA PRO A 537 -36.71 -6.93 -1.45
C PRO A 537 -37.89 -6.86 -2.45
N ILE A 538 -37.55 -6.62 -3.71
CA ILE A 538 -38.46 -6.56 -4.83
C ILE A 538 -39.23 -7.88 -4.93
N ALA A 539 -40.52 -7.83 -4.67
CA ALA A 539 -41.41 -8.96 -4.82
C ALA A 539 -41.66 -9.24 -6.33
N THR A 540 -41.14 -10.34 -6.80
CA THR A 540 -41.54 -10.93 -8.08
C THR A 540 -42.39 -12.18 -7.82
N GLY A 541 -43.61 -12.17 -8.34
CA GLY A 541 -44.33 -13.40 -8.61
C GLY A 541 -45.64 -13.61 -7.82
N ARG A 542 -46.71 -13.63 -8.58
CA ARG A 542 -48.11 -13.91 -8.24
C ARG A 542 -48.31 -15.19 -7.44
N PRO A 543 -49.30 -15.26 -6.53
CA PRO A 543 -49.62 -16.48 -5.77
C PRO A 543 -50.47 -17.46 -6.61
N VAL A 544 -50.12 -18.72 -6.53
CA VAL A 544 -50.98 -19.85 -6.92
C VAL A 544 -51.62 -20.41 -5.64
N ALA A 545 -52.91 -20.74 -5.77
CA ALA A 545 -53.85 -21.05 -4.72
C ALA A 545 -53.46 -22.21 -3.78
N ALA A 546 -53.84 -22.02 -2.53
CA ALA A 546 -53.74 -23.01 -1.44
C ALA A 546 -54.74 -24.16 -1.62
N SER A 547 -54.30 -25.38 -1.33
CA SER A 547 -55.15 -26.50 -0.94
C SER A 547 -54.78 -26.98 0.44
N HIS A 548 -55.81 -27.25 1.25
CA HIS A 548 -55.78 -27.62 2.65
C HIS A 548 -55.00 -28.89 2.99
N MET A 549 -54.28 -28.89 4.12
CA MET A 549 -54.06 -30.10 4.96
C MET A 549 -53.91 -29.74 6.45
N PRO A 550 -54.31 -30.65 7.38
CA PRO A 550 -54.60 -30.33 8.78
C PRO A 550 -53.38 -30.43 9.72
N PRO A 551 -53.49 -30.01 11.00
CA PRO A 551 -52.34 -29.87 11.90
C PRO A 551 -51.96 -31.23 12.54
N VAL A 552 -50.66 -31.48 12.66
CA VAL A 552 -50.11 -32.62 13.43
C VAL A 552 -49.23 -32.06 14.54
N GLY A 553 -49.45 -32.66 15.71
CA GLY A 553 -49.01 -32.25 17.03
C GLY A 553 -47.49 -32.26 17.30
N GLY A 554 -47.16 -31.66 18.41
CA GLY A 554 -45.80 -31.48 18.90
C GLY A 554 -45.06 -32.77 19.25
N ILE A 555 -43.72 -32.70 19.05
CA ILE A 555 -42.78 -33.70 19.57
C ILE A 555 -41.62 -32.95 20.21
N THR A 556 -41.44 -33.25 21.51
CA THR A 556 -40.29 -32.86 22.33
C THR A 556 -39.02 -33.62 21.88
N PRO A 557 -37.83 -33.04 21.94
CA PRO A 557 -36.60 -33.76 21.63
C PRO A 557 -36.15 -34.60 22.83
N VAL A 558 -36.01 -35.91 22.58
CA VAL A 558 -35.35 -36.85 23.49
C VAL A 558 -33.88 -37.01 23.06
N TYR A 559 -33.00 -36.73 23.99
CA TYR A 559 -31.55 -36.90 23.88
C TYR A 559 -31.22 -38.39 24.08
N THR A 560 -30.57 -39.05 23.11
CA THR A 560 -29.95 -40.37 23.30
C THR A 560 -28.47 -40.34 22.89
N PRO A 561 -27.57 -40.96 23.70
CA PRO A 561 -26.14 -40.95 23.45
C PRO A 561 -25.74 -41.95 22.36
N TYR A 562 -24.79 -41.51 21.54
CA TYR A 562 -24.24 -42.26 20.38
C TYR A 562 -23.33 -43.39 20.87
N GLN A 563 -23.70 -44.66 20.58
CA GLN A 563 -22.83 -45.83 20.69
C GLN A 563 -22.16 -46.11 19.33
N ALA A 564 -20.84 -46.29 19.37
CA ALA A 564 -20.02 -46.61 18.23
C ALA A 564 -20.28 -48.03 17.72
N ALA A 565 -20.48 -48.20 16.43
CA ALA A 565 -20.54 -49.48 15.73
C ALA A 565 -19.27 -49.70 14.87
N PRO A 566 -18.88 -50.96 14.63
CA PRO A 566 -17.56 -51.33 14.10
C PRO A 566 -17.44 -51.12 12.59
N VAL A 567 -16.22 -50.75 12.18
CA VAL A 567 -15.82 -50.42 10.82
C VAL A 567 -15.58 -51.71 10.01
N THR A 568 -16.33 -51.90 8.93
CA THR A 568 -15.99 -52.86 7.86
C THR A 568 -15.36 -52.11 6.67
N PRO A 569 -14.33 -52.63 6.02
CA PRO A 569 -13.70 -51.95 4.89
C PRO A 569 -14.52 -52.10 3.61
N VAL A 570 -14.98 -50.95 3.08
CA VAL A 570 -15.60 -50.90 1.74
C VAL A 570 -14.57 -50.34 0.76
N ALA A 571 -14.30 -51.11 -0.29
CA ALA A 571 -13.52 -50.67 -1.44
C ALA A 571 -14.27 -49.55 -2.17
N THR A 572 -13.68 -48.38 -2.25
CA THR A 572 -14.20 -47.25 -3.01
C THR A 572 -13.42 -47.04 -4.28
N SER A 573 -14.09 -47.24 -5.39
CA SER A 573 -13.75 -46.76 -6.72
C SER A 573 -13.78 -45.23 -6.73
N LEU A 574 -12.69 -44.60 -7.19
CA LEU A 574 -12.57 -43.15 -7.41
C LEU A 574 -13.42 -42.73 -8.63
N PRO A 575 -14.23 -41.69 -8.54
CA PRO A 575 -14.72 -41.01 -9.73
C PRO A 575 -13.68 -39.96 -10.21
N ALA A 576 -13.56 -39.91 -11.53
CA ALA A 576 -12.73 -38.97 -12.26
C ALA A 576 -13.22 -37.51 -12.14
N GLY A 577 -12.25 -36.63 -12.01
CA GLY A 577 -12.30 -35.28 -12.58
C GLY A 577 -13.25 -34.26 -11.95
N ASN A 578 -12.73 -33.41 -11.07
CA ASN A 578 -13.17 -32.05 -10.98
C ASN A 578 -11.94 -31.14 -11.14
N THR A 579 -11.83 -30.59 -12.33
CA THR A 579 -10.95 -29.48 -12.65
C THR A 579 -11.47 -28.23 -11.91
N TYR A 580 -10.76 -27.77 -10.89
CA TYR A 580 -10.92 -26.43 -10.35
C TYR A 580 -10.43 -25.41 -11.39
N PRO A 581 -11.20 -24.36 -11.70
CA PRO A 581 -10.70 -23.27 -12.52
C PRO A 581 -9.57 -22.56 -11.77
N PRO A 582 -8.56 -22.02 -12.50
CA PRO A 582 -7.47 -21.28 -11.89
C PRO A 582 -8.01 -20.03 -11.19
N MET A 583 -7.63 -19.81 -9.92
CA MET A 583 -7.84 -18.54 -9.24
C MET A 583 -7.17 -17.44 -10.05
N GLN A 584 -7.96 -16.56 -10.61
CA GLN A 584 -7.48 -15.30 -11.16
C GLN A 584 -6.94 -14.44 -10.00
N PRO A 585 -5.79 -13.77 -10.20
CA PRO A 585 -5.34 -12.77 -9.23
C PRO A 585 -6.40 -11.66 -9.16
N ALA A 586 -6.73 -11.24 -7.95
CA ALA A 586 -7.66 -10.15 -7.69
C ALA A 586 -7.29 -8.94 -8.53
N GLY A 587 -8.12 -8.64 -9.52
CA GLY A 587 -7.94 -7.52 -10.43
C GLY A 587 -7.98 -6.21 -9.66
N TYR A 588 -6.96 -5.40 -9.89
CA TYR A 588 -6.95 -3.99 -9.57
C TYR A 588 -8.19 -3.35 -10.20
N GLN A 589 -9.16 -2.94 -9.39
CA GLN A 589 -10.25 -2.08 -9.84
C GLN A 589 -9.72 -0.64 -9.83
N PRO A 590 -9.68 0.02 -11.00
CA PRO A 590 -9.39 1.46 -11.01
C PRO A 590 -10.54 2.21 -10.31
N PRO A 591 -10.25 3.33 -9.62
CA PRO A 591 -11.28 4.14 -8.98
C PRO A 591 -12.28 4.62 -10.01
N MET A 592 -13.57 4.50 -9.68
CA MET A 592 -14.66 5.03 -10.51
C MET A 592 -14.48 6.53 -10.75
N PRO A 593 -14.77 7.03 -11.95
CA PRO A 593 -14.70 8.46 -12.22
C PRO A 593 -15.73 9.20 -11.36
N GLN A 594 -15.28 10.22 -10.66
CA GLN A 594 -16.14 11.16 -9.95
C GLN A 594 -17.00 11.93 -10.97
N PRO A 595 -18.26 12.23 -10.67
CA PRO A 595 -19.08 13.06 -11.55
C PRO A 595 -18.46 14.44 -11.69
N ALA A 596 -18.37 14.90 -12.93
CA ALA A 596 -17.80 16.18 -13.32
C ALA A 596 -18.45 17.32 -12.51
N ALA A 597 -17.61 18.05 -11.76
CA ALA A 597 -18.00 19.32 -11.18
C ALA A 597 -18.23 20.31 -12.33
N THR A 598 -19.43 20.87 -12.41
CA THR A 598 -19.79 21.94 -13.32
C THR A 598 -18.83 23.12 -13.15
N ALA A 599 -18.08 23.38 -14.21
CA ALA A 599 -17.15 24.49 -14.29
C ALA A 599 -17.91 25.82 -14.32
N TYR A 600 -17.63 26.69 -13.35
CA TYR A 600 -17.93 28.12 -13.47
C TYR A 600 -16.90 28.78 -14.38
N PRO A 601 -17.28 29.74 -15.24
CA PRO A 601 -16.35 30.37 -16.18
C PRO A 601 -15.36 31.25 -15.43
N VAL A 602 -14.07 30.97 -15.62
CA VAL A 602 -12.96 31.83 -15.22
C VAL A 602 -12.73 32.87 -16.32
N PRO A 603 -12.60 34.17 -16.03
CA PRO A 603 -12.28 35.16 -17.06
C PRO A 603 -10.87 34.91 -17.61
N SER A 604 -10.77 34.87 -18.93
CA SER A 604 -9.56 34.67 -19.70
C SER A 604 -8.59 35.83 -19.51
N VAL A 605 -7.43 35.55 -18.91
CA VAL A 605 -6.25 36.41 -19.01
C VAL A 605 -5.36 35.79 -20.09
N ALA A 606 -5.08 36.57 -21.13
CA ALA A 606 -4.22 36.14 -22.24
C ALA A 606 -2.76 35.94 -21.80
N PRO A 607 -2.07 34.92 -22.29
CA PRO A 607 -0.67 34.71 -21.96
C PRO A 607 0.25 35.59 -22.81
N ALA A 608 1.23 36.21 -22.15
CA ALA A 608 2.36 36.86 -22.78
C ALA A 608 3.34 35.81 -23.36
N ALA A 609 3.80 36.05 -24.56
CA ALA A 609 4.74 35.23 -25.31
C ALA A 609 6.08 35.08 -24.57
N ALA A 610 6.50 33.85 -24.34
CA ALA A 610 7.87 33.54 -23.94
C ALA A 610 8.64 32.94 -25.13
N ASN A 611 9.81 33.53 -25.37
CA ASN A 611 10.77 33.17 -26.40
C ASN A 611 11.31 31.74 -26.22
N ALA A 612 11.45 31.09 -27.35
CA ALA A 612 12.09 29.77 -27.52
C ALA A 612 13.60 29.85 -27.28
N ASN A 613 14.11 28.76 -26.79
CA ASN A 613 15.46 28.21 -26.73
C ASN A 613 16.02 28.10 -25.30
N MET A 614 15.68 27.00 -24.67
CA MET A 614 16.64 26.27 -23.83
C MET A 614 16.16 24.83 -23.67
N ASN A 615 16.96 23.95 -24.22
CA ASN A 615 16.91 22.52 -24.08
C ASN A 615 17.12 22.16 -22.59
N PRO A 616 16.19 21.55 -21.89
CA PRO A 616 16.49 21.03 -20.56
C PRO A 616 17.19 19.71 -20.69
N ALA A 617 18.53 19.75 -20.63
CA ALA A 617 19.28 18.57 -20.24
C ALA A 617 18.75 18.11 -18.88
N VAL A 618 18.17 16.93 -18.86
CA VAL A 618 17.82 16.21 -17.63
C VAL A 618 19.13 15.94 -16.90
N HIS A 619 19.49 16.79 -15.97
CA HIS A 619 20.48 16.47 -14.97
C HIS A 619 19.83 15.48 -14.00
N LEU A 620 20.03 14.20 -14.29
CA LEU A 620 19.99 13.14 -13.31
C LEU A 620 20.94 13.55 -12.18
N VAL A 621 20.40 13.95 -11.07
CA VAL A 621 21.14 14.09 -9.81
C VAL A 621 21.68 12.70 -9.50
N ARG A 622 22.95 12.50 -9.79
CA ARG A 622 23.72 11.32 -9.38
C ARG A 622 23.58 11.18 -7.88
N GLY A 623 23.12 10.01 -7.47
CA GLY A 623 22.87 9.66 -6.09
C GLY A 623 23.97 10.10 -5.15
N GLN A 624 23.58 10.84 -4.15
CA GLN A 624 24.36 10.98 -2.94
C GLN A 624 24.29 9.67 -2.13
N PRO A 625 25.37 9.23 -1.55
CA PRO A 625 25.35 8.05 -0.69
C PRO A 625 24.48 8.27 0.53
N TRP A 626 23.89 7.22 1.01
CA TRP A 626 22.93 7.14 2.13
C TRP A 626 23.42 7.77 3.45
N ASP A 627 24.69 8.10 3.56
CA ASP A 627 25.33 8.61 4.77
C ASP A 627 24.98 10.06 5.13
N SER A 628 24.30 10.81 4.24
CA SER A 628 23.98 12.23 4.48
C SER A 628 22.56 12.52 5.00
N LEU A 629 21.68 11.52 5.12
CA LEU A 629 20.31 11.70 5.62
C LEU A 629 20.16 11.48 7.15
N GLY A 630 21.27 11.25 7.85
CA GLY A 630 21.28 10.98 9.30
C GLY A 630 21.30 12.20 10.22
N SER A 631 21.27 13.43 9.72
CA SER A 631 21.48 14.61 10.56
C SER A 631 20.41 15.71 10.49
N LEU A 632 19.15 15.37 10.25
CA LEU A 632 18.05 16.29 10.57
C LEU A 632 17.58 16.00 12.00
N SER A 633 18.37 16.47 12.94
CA SER A 633 18.01 16.55 14.35
C SER A 633 16.87 17.53 14.54
N ALA A 634 15.85 17.08 15.23
CA ALA A 634 14.81 17.88 15.85
C ALA A 634 15.44 19.00 16.73
N HIS A 635 15.03 20.23 16.52
CA HIS A 635 14.99 21.26 17.55
C HIS A 635 13.53 21.63 17.83
N PRO A 636 13.24 22.13 19.06
CA PRO A 636 12.14 21.75 19.95
C PRO A 636 10.75 22.19 19.54
#